data_dac65626f0ecd6452764ae22a8bb40db
#
_entry.id   dac65626f0ecd6452764ae22a8bb40db
#
_cell.length_a   1.000
_cell.length_b   1.000
_cell.length_c   1.000
_cell.angle_alpha   90.00
_cell.angle_beta   90.00
_cell.angle_gamma   90.00
#
_symmetry.space_group_name_H-M   'P 1'
#
loop_
_entity.id
_entity.type
_entity.pdbx_description
1 polymer ?
#
loop_
_entity_poly.entity_id
_entity_poly.type
_entity_poly.pdbx_seq_one_letter_code
_entity_poly.pdbx_strand_id
1 'polypeptide(L)'
;MSKDFSKLYQFLQDESVLTIATNDEKGAWSAPVLYAADTTISPFALYFLSSPNSRHIKSLPHDGVVSASIYSDYTGNWQSICGAQMSGAISVVSDEQKPYVENLYFARFPEIK
;
A
#
# COMPACT_ATOMS: atom_id res chain seq x y z
N MET A 1 -1.51 -11.13 -25.68
CA MET A 1 -0.43 -11.76 -24.92
C MET A 1 -0.51 -11.29 -23.46
N SER A 2 -0.67 -12.20 -22.56
CA SER A 2 -0.75 -11.84 -21.15
C SER A 2 0.65 -11.57 -20.58
N LYS A 3 0.76 -10.59 -19.70
CA LYS A 3 1.99 -10.30 -18.98
C LYS A 3 2.07 -11.17 -17.74
N ASP A 4 3.27 -11.58 -17.42
CA ASP A 4 3.54 -12.32 -16.19
C ASP A 4 3.91 -11.34 -15.08
N PHE A 5 3.04 -11.20 -14.10
CA PHE A 5 3.24 -10.32 -12.96
C PHE A 5 3.70 -11.06 -11.70
N SER A 6 4.09 -12.34 -11.84
CA SER A 6 4.39 -13.16 -10.66
C SER A 6 5.51 -12.58 -9.80
N LYS A 7 6.55 -12.00 -10.41
CA LYS A 7 7.65 -11.37 -9.65
C LYS A 7 7.18 -10.13 -8.90
N LEU A 8 6.35 -9.32 -9.55
CA LEU A 8 5.76 -8.14 -8.89
C LEU A 8 4.90 -8.56 -7.71
N TYR A 9 4.02 -9.55 -7.92
CA TYR A 9 3.12 -9.99 -6.87
C TYR A 9 3.87 -10.59 -5.69
N GLN A 10 4.94 -11.36 -5.97
CA GLN A 10 5.78 -11.90 -4.91
C GLN A 10 6.45 -10.77 -4.12
N PHE A 11 6.96 -9.77 -4.81
CA PHE A 11 7.58 -8.60 -4.16
C PHE A 11 6.57 -7.89 -3.25
N LEU A 12 5.34 -7.68 -3.73
CA LEU A 12 4.28 -7.04 -2.93
C LEU A 12 3.93 -7.85 -1.70
N GLN A 13 3.95 -9.19 -1.80
CA GLN A 13 3.67 -10.06 -0.67
C GLN A 13 4.83 -10.11 0.34
N ASP A 14 6.07 -9.99 -0.14
CA ASP A 14 7.25 -10.13 0.71
C ASP A 14 7.53 -8.86 1.51
N GLU A 15 7.20 -7.69 0.98
CA GLU A 15 7.42 -6.42 1.67
C GLU A 15 6.24 -6.08 2.57
N SER A 16 6.45 -5.16 3.50
CA SER A 16 5.45 -4.85 4.53
C SER A 16 5.14 -3.37 4.64
N VAL A 17 6.02 -2.51 4.17
CA VAL A 17 5.89 -1.06 4.36
C VAL A 17 5.69 -0.38 3.02
N LEU A 18 4.62 0.40 2.95
CA LEU A 18 4.27 1.23 1.81
C LEU A 18 4.42 2.68 2.24
N THR A 19 5.15 3.48 1.48
CA THR A 19 5.17 4.92 1.69
C THR A 19 4.15 5.56 0.78
N ILE A 20 3.16 6.20 1.38
CA ILE A 20 2.11 6.89 0.64
C ILE A 20 2.46 8.38 0.60
N ALA A 21 2.32 8.99 -0.57
CA ALA A 21 2.62 10.40 -0.78
C ALA A 21 1.35 11.15 -1.12
N THR A 22 1.13 12.25 -0.42
CA THR A 22 -0.03 13.12 -0.59
C THR A 22 0.42 14.56 -0.74
N ASN A 23 -0.47 15.40 -1.23
CA ASN A 23 -0.20 16.82 -1.37
C ASN A 23 -1.48 17.59 -1.03
N ASP A 24 -1.37 18.50 -0.10
CA ASP A 24 -2.46 19.37 0.30
C ASP A 24 -2.01 20.84 0.27
N GLU A 25 -2.83 21.73 0.77
CA GLU A 25 -2.53 23.19 0.78
C GLU A 25 -1.31 23.52 1.65
N LYS A 26 -0.91 22.61 2.56
CA LYS A 26 0.29 22.77 3.38
C LYS A 26 1.54 22.20 2.70
N GLY A 27 1.38 21.57 1.56
CA GLY A 27 2.47 21.02 0.77
C GLY A 27 2.47 19.50 0.71
N ALA A 28 3.57 18.96 0.19
CA ALA A 28 3.74 17.54 0.01
C ALA A 28 4.03 16.85 1.34
N TRP A 29 3.51 15.64 1.50
CA TRP A 29 3.71 14.85 2.71
C TRP A 29 3.83 13.38 2.34
N SER A 30 4.68 12.65 3.03
CA SER A 30 4.80 11.20 2.84
C SER A 30 4.74 10.50 4.19
N ALA A 31 4.15 9.31 4.20
CA ALA A 31 3.98 8.54 5.43
C ALA A 31 4.15 7.06 5.14
N PRO A 32 4.94 6.34 5.96
CA PRO A 32 5.01 4.89 5.85
C PRO A 32 3.84 4.24 6.58
N VAL A 33 3.28 3.20 5.98
CA VAL A 33 2.19 2.43 6.59
C VAL A 33 2.45 0.95 6.35
N LEU A 34 2.01 0.10 7.27
CA LEU A 34 2.01 -1.35 7.05
C LEU A 34 0.85 -1.70 6.13
N TYR A 35 1.11 -2.55 5.13
CA TYR A 35 0.08 -2.91 4.17
C TYR A 35 0.00 -4.42 4.00
N ALA A 36 -1.18 -4.88 3.58
CA ALA A 36 -1.41 -6.23 3.10
C ALA A 36 -1.85 -6.18 1.65
N ALA A 37 -1.29 -7.06 0.83
CA ALA A 37 -1.59 -7.09 -0.60
C ALA A 37 -2.59 -8.17 -0.92
N ASP A 38 -3.57 -7.83 -1.77
CA ASP A 38 -4.46 -8.80 -2.39
C ASP A 38 -4.12 -8.87 -3.88
N THR A 39 -3.44 -9.95 -4.26
CA THR A 39 -3.03 -10.17 -5.65
C THR A 39 -3.96 -11.16 -6.37
N THR A 40 -5.08 -11.52 -5.74
CA THR A 40 -6.07 -12.42 -6.34
C THR A 40 -7.08 -11.67 -7.22
N ILE A 41 -7.08 -10.34 -7.14
CA ILE A 41 -7.94 -9.49 -7.96
C ILE A 41 -7.09 -8.76 -9.01
N SER A 42 -7.74 -8.27 -10.06
CA SER A 42 -7.06 -7.54 -11.13
C SER A 42 -7.61 -6.10 -11.19
N PRO A 43 -6.74 -5.09 -11.11
CA PRO A 43 -5.29 -5.25 -10.96
C PRO A 43 -4.93 -5.89 -9.61
N PHE A 44 -4.44 -5.28 -8.69
CA PHE A 44 -4.26 -5.76 -7.31
C PHE A 44 -4.69 -4.66 -6.36
N ALA A 45 -4.82 -4.98 -5.10
CA ALA A 45 -5.16 -3.98 -4.08
C ALA A 45 -4.18 -4.07 -2.92
N LEU A 46 -3.87 -2.91 -2.36
CA LEU A 46 -3.04 -2.79 -1.16
C LEU A 46 -3.88 -2.14 -0.07
N TYR A 47 -3.97 -2.80 1.07
CA TYR A 47 -4.82 -2.35 2.18
C TYR A 47 -3.95 -1.93 3.35
N PHE A 48 -4.29 -0.83 3.98
CA PHE A 48 -3.60 -0.40 5.18
C PHE A 48 -4.60 0.19 6.19
N LEU A 49 -4.16 0.23 7.45
CA LEU A 49 -4.95 0.76 8.55
C LEU A 49 -4.27 2.02 9.07
N SER A 50 -5.02 3.10 9.20
CA SER A 50 -4.50 4.37 9.70
C SER A 50 -5.54 5.10 10.51
N SER A 51 -5.07 5.90 11.47
CA SER A 51 -5.96 6.78 12.22
C SER A 51 -6.56 7.84 11.30
N PRO A 52 -7.86 8.14 11.43
CA PRO A 52 -8.48 9.21 10.64
C PRO A 52 -7.90 10.59 10.96
N ASN A 53 -7.18 10.73 12.08
CA ASN A 53 -6.56 11.99 12.47
C ASN A 53 -5.14 12.17 11.91
N SER A 54 -4.58 11.16 11.25
CA SER A 54 -3.24 11.26 10.67
C SER A 54 -3.23 12.23 9.49
N ARG A 55 -2.09 12.88 9.29
CA ARG A 55 -1.96 13.88 8.22
C ARG A 55 -2.18 13.26 6.84
N HIS A 56 -1.65 12.05 6.61
CA HIS A 56 -1.80 11.40 5.29
C HIS A 56 -3.25 11.07 4.98
N ILE A 57 -4.09 10.79 5.99
CA ILE A 57 -5.52 10.56 5.75
C ILE A 57 -6.26 11.88 5.52
N LYS A 58 -5.94 12.91 6.32
CA LYS A 58 -6.56 14.23 6.16
C LYS A 58 -6.16 14.91 4.86
N SER A 59 -5.03 14.52 4.28
CA SER A 59 -4.50 15.09 3.04
C SER A 59 -4.96 14.36 1.79
N LEU A 60 -5.87 13.40 1.90
CA LEU A 60 -6.36 12.67 0.73
C LEU A 60 -7.09 13.63 -0.22
N PRO A 61 -6.74 13.60 -1.51
CA PRO A 61 -7.38 14.48 -2.48
C PRO A 61 -8.80 14.04 -2.78
N HIS A 62 -9.62 14.99 -3.26
CA HIS A 62 -11.00 14.69 -3.63
C HIS A 62 -11.11 13.67 -4.76
N ASP A 63 -10.14 13.65 -5.68
CA ASP A 63 -10.14 12.67 -6.76
C ASP A 63 -9.68 11.29 -6.32
N GLY A 64 -9.17 11.17 -5.08
CA GLY A 64 -8.74 9.90 -4.54
C GLY A 64 -7.45 9.34 -5.16
N VAL A 65 -6.68 10.14 -5.90
CA VAL A 65 -5.45 9.67 -6.55
C VAL A 65 -4.25 10.07 -5.69
N VAL A 66 -3.40 9.09 -5.40
CA VAL A 66 -2.17 9.26 -4.61
C VAL A 66 -1.04 8.51 -5.29
N SER A 67 0.17 8.80 -4.86
CA SER A 67 1.33 7.99 -5.27
C SER A 67 1.86 7.21 -4.07
N ALA A 68 2.57 6.14 -4.36
CA ALA A 68 3.12 5.28 -3.32
C ALA A 68 4.39 4.61 -3.81
N SER A 69 5.23 4.20 -2.86
CA SER A 69 6.44 3.45 -3.18
C SER A 69 6.67 2.37 -2.13
N ILE A 70 7.26 1.28 -2.59
CA ILE A 70 7.67 0.15 -1.76
C ILE A 70 9.11 -0.17 -2.17
N TYR A 71 9.98 -0.45 -1.22
CA TYR A 71 11.34 -0.85 -1.54
C TYR A 71 11.81 -1.95 -0.59
N SER A 72 12.76 -2.76 -1.09
CA SER A 72 13.40 -3.77 -0.27
C SER A 72 14.54 -3.15 0.54
N ASP A 73 14.92 -3.82 1.62
CA ASP A 73 16.02 -3.34 2.46
C ASP A 73 17.34 -3.38 1.71
N TYR A 74 18.20 -2.44 2.02
CA TYR A 74 19.58 -2.46 1.54
C TYR A 74 20.38 -3.47 2.36
N THR A 75 20.92 -4.49 1.70
CA THR A 75 21.63 -5.58 2.36
C THR A 75 23.15 -5.53 2.10
N GLY A 76 23.68 -4.38 1.65
CA GLY A 76 25.09 -4.23 1.33
C GLY A 76 25.42 -4.38 -0.15
N ASN A 77 24.43 -4.70 -0.98
CA ASN A 77 24.61 -4.83 -2.42
C ASN A 77 23.52 -4.01 -3.12
N TRP A 78 23.92 -2.88 -3.70
CA TRP A 78 22.97 -1.99 -4.37
C TRP A 78 22.26 -2.65 -5.56
N GLN A 79 22.88 -3.67 -6.16
CA GLN A 79 22.29 -4.37 -7.30
C GLN A 79 21.12 -5.28 -6.90
N SER A 80 20.99 -5.60 -5.62
CA SER A 80 19.91 -6.43 -5.13
C SER A 80 18.70 -5.62 -4.61
N ILE A 81 18.78 -4.29 -4.68
CA ILE A 81 17.64 -3.44 -4.26
C ILE A 81 16.52 -3.57 -5.28
N CYS A 82 15.32 -3.84 -4.77
CA CYS A 82 14.10 -3.84 -5.55
C CYS A 82 13.17 -2.75 -5.06
N GLY A 83 12.41 -2.17 -5.97
CA GLY A 83 11.45 -1.14 -5.62
C GLY A 83 10.30 -1.10 -6.60
N ALA A 84 9.17 -0.59 -6.14
CA ALA A 84 8.00 -0.33 -6.96
C ALA A 84 7.51 1.08 -6.68
N GLN A 85 7.22 1.81 -7.74
CA GLN A 85 6.60 3.13 -7.65
C GLN A 85 5.27 3.07 -8.37
N MET A 86 4.26 3.67 -7.78
CA MET A 86 2.91 3.54 -8.30
C MET A 86 2.08 4.78 -8.03
N SER A 87 1.07 4.97 -8.83
CA SER A 87 -0.02 5.90 -8.54
C SER A 87 -1.32 5.13 -8.66
N GLY A 88 -2.32 5.56 -7.93
CA GLY A 88 -3.58 4.87 -7.98
C GLY A 88 -4.65 5.54 -7.15
N ALA A 89 -5.83 4.97 -7.22
CA ALA A 89 -6.97 5.44 -6.45
C ALA A 89 -6.92 4.87 -5.04
N ILE A 90 -7.28 5.71 -4.08
CA ILE A 90 -7.40 5.33 -2.68
C ILE A 90 -8.82 5.62 -2.24
N SER A 91 -9.39 4.74 -1.43
CA SER A 91 -10.71 4.94 -0.86
C SER A 91 -10.83 4.18 0.45
N VAL A 92 -11.81 4.57 1.23
CA VAL A 92 -12.16 3.84 2.46
C VAL A 92 -12.84 2.54 2.07
N VAL A 93 -12.46 1.44 2.73
CA VAL A 93 -13.06 0.13 2.50
C VAL A 93 -14.55 0.19 2.87
N SER A 94 -15.41 -0.33 1.97
CA SER A 94 -16.85 -0.38 2.22
C SER A 94 -17.17 -1.35 3.35
N ASP A 95 -18.33 -1.14 3.99
CA ASP A 95 -18.79 -2.02 5.06
C ASP A 95 -18.96 -3.46 4.58
N GLU A 96 -19.36 -3.65 3.33
CA GLU A 96 -19.52 -5.00 2.74
C GLU A 96 -18.19 -5.72 2.61
N GLN A 97 -17.12 -5.01 2.25
CA GLN A 97 -15.80 -5.59 2.04
C GLN A 97 -14.98 -5.69 3.31
N LYS A 98 -15.39 -4.99 4.36
CA LYS A 98 -14.61 -4.86 5.59
C LYS A 98 -14.23 -6.20 6.20
N PRO A 99 -15.15 -7.19 6.34
CA PRO A 99 -14.74 -8.49 6.91
C PRO A 99 -13.64 -9.18 6.11
N TYR A 100 -13.74 -9.16 4.78
CA TYR A 100 -12.74 -9.76 3.90
C TYR A 100 -11.39 -9.07 4.07
N VAL A 101 -11.37 -7.74 4.05
CA VAL A 101 -10.13 -6.95 4.15
C VAL A 101 -9.50 -7.11 5.53
N GLU A 102 -10.30 -7.12 6.59
CA GLU A 102 -9.79 -7.31 7.95
C GLU A 102 -9.16 -8.69 8.12
N ASN A 103 -9.79 -9.73 7.57
CA ASN A 103 -9.22 -11.07 7.61
C ASN A 103 -7.86 -11.11 6.89
N LEU A 104 -7.78 -10.50 5.72
CA LEU A 104 -6.53 -10.43 4.95
C LEU A 104 -5.45 -9.68 5.73
N TYR A 105 -5.79 -8.51 6.26
CA TYR A 105 -4.84 -7.64 6.95
C TYR A 105 -4.34 -8.27 8.24
N PHE A 106 -5.23 -8.79 9.07
CA PHE A 106 -4.85 -9.38 10.36
C PHE A 106 -4.24 -10.76 10.23
N ALA A 107 -4.45 -11.46 9.11
CA ALA A 107 -3.68 -12.67 8.80
C ALA A 107 -2.21 -12.32 8.55
N ARG A 108 -1.96 -11.17 7.90
CA ARG A 108 -0.60 -10.68 7.64
C ARG A 108 0.06 -10.11 8.89
N PHE A 109 -0.71 -9.45 9.74
CA PHE A 109 -0.23 -8.76 10.94
C PHE A 109 -1.06 -9.16 12.17
N PRO A 110 -0.95 -10.41 12.63
CA PRO A 110 -1.79 -10.87 13.74
C PRO A 110 -1.55 -10.13 15.05
N GLU A 111 -0.37 -9.55 15.24
CA GLU A 111 -0.03 -8.79 16.43
C GLU A 111 -0.77 -7.47 16.56
N ILE A 112 -1.37 -6.99 15.46
CA ILE A 112 -2.07 -5.70 15.47
C ILE A 112 -3.53 -5.85 15.88
N LYS A 113 -4.08 -7.03 15.69
CA LYS A 113 -5.50 -7.27 15.92
C LYS A 113 -5.96 -6.97 17.34
#